data_241a93e7ebee05cac7f4a1632d64bb2d
#
_entry.id   241a93e7ebee05cac7f4a1632d64bb2d
#
_cell.length_a   1.000
_cell.length_b   1.000
_cell.length_c   1.000
_cell.angle_alpha   90.00
_cell.angle_beta   90.00
_cell.angle_gamma   90.00
#
_symmetry.space_group_name_H-M   'P 1'
#
loop_
_entity.id
_entity.type
_entity.pdbx_description
1 polymer ?
#
loop_
_entity_poly.entity_id
_entity_poly.type
_entity_poly.pdbx_seq_one_letter_code
_entity_poly.pdbx_strand_id
1 'polypeptide(L)'
;ITPIACQCTFPESHPINHDKPLLNTKSPTYKHVLIPTDVPATEWPSKVELVPGSLISEFTSLKRESLDPMYPVMISNIQVQDPQGDVLVFPDNEWHDVPYVSKFMTGNLTPNGIPQKGIQNKNQYVFICGHAQRDIRCGLIAPELAKEFEHVLRHENLLYDKAKNPEGVKVGIVSHVGGHAYAGNVLYFDKE
;
A
#
# COMPACT_ATOMS: atom_id res chain seq x y z
N ILE A 1 -10.39 20.78 17.77
CA ILE A 1 -10.94 19.64 17.01
C ILE A 1 -11.71 18.80 18.01
N THR A 2 -13.01 18.70 17.87
CA THR A 2 -13.83 17.80 18.70
C THR A 2 -13.55 16.38 18.24
N PRO A 3 -13.10 15.46 19.12
CA PRO A 3 -12.86 14.09 18.71
C PRO A 3 -14.15 13.46 18.17
N ILE A 4 -14.13 12.97 16.94
CA ILE A 4 -15.22 12.16 16.40
C ILE A 4 -15.09 10.78 17.05
N ALA A 5 -16.14 10.28 17.68
CA ALA A 5 -16.13 8.96 18.29
C ALA A 5 -16.05 7.89 17.18
N CYS A 6 -15.03 7.02 17.23
CA CYS A 6 -14.90 5.89 16.32
C CYS A 6 -16.12 4.96 16.45
N GLN A 7 -16.69 4.57 15.32
CA GLN A 7 -17.81 3.65 15.24
C GLN A 7 -17.38 2.21 14.88
N CYS A 8 -16.06 1.97 14.83
CA CYS A 8 -15.53 0.66 14.47
C CYS A 8 -15.86 -0.40 15.52
N THR A 9 -16.37 -1.55 15.07
CA THR A 9 -16.52 -2.75 15.88
C THR A 9 -15.55 -3.82 15.40
N PHE A 10 -14.69 -4.31 16.28
CA PHE A 10 -13.75 -5.39 15.95
C PHE A 10 -14.39 -6.75 16.23
N PRO A 11 -14.16 -7.77 15.36
CA PRO A 11 -14.72 -9.10 15.58
C PRO A 11 -14.06 -9.77 16.77
N GLU A 12 -14.84 -10.08 17.81
CA GLU A 12 -14.38 -10.75 19.04
C GLU A 12 -13.77 -12.14 18.76
N SER A 13 -14.26 -12.82 17.72
CA SER A 13 -13.75 -14.14 17.31
C SER A 13 -12.31 -14.15 16.81
N HIS A 14 -11.75 -13.00 16.48
CA HIS A 14 -10.42 -12.87 15.90
C HIS A 14 -9.65 -11.73 16.57
N PRO A 15 -9.26 -11.85 17.85
CA PRO A 15 -8.68 -10.76 18.60
C PRO A 15 -7.31 -10.34 18.08
N ILE A 16 -7.00 -9.06 18.27
CA ILE A 16 -5.66 -8.51 18.06
C ILE A 16 -4.75 -8.98 19.19
N ASN A 17 -3.51 -9.31 18.87
CA ASN A 17 -2.54 -9.70 19.89
C ASN A 17 -1.86 -8.45 20.46
N HIS A 18 -2.34 -8.00 21.61
CA HIS A 18 -1.82 -6.82 22.32
C HIS A 18 -0.53 -7.10 23.14
N ASP A 19 -0.17 -8.37 23.35
CA ASP A 19 0.98 -8.75 24.18
C ASP A 19 2.32 -8.69 23.43
N LYS A 20 2.29 -8.63 22.10
CA LYS A 20 3.50 -8.55 21.29
C LYS A 20 4.00 -7.12 21.21
N PRO A 21 5.33 -6.88 21.35
CA PRO A 21 5.89 -5.55 21.14
C PRO A 21 5.77 -5.10 19.69
N LEU A 22 5.49 -3.80 19.47
CA LEU A 22 5.44 -3.19 18.14
C LEU A 22 6.82 -3.11 17.47
N LEU A 23 7.88 -2.99 18.26
CA LEU A 23 9.23 -2.83 17.76
C LEU A 23 9.67 -4.04 16.95
N ASN A 24 10.31 -3.78 15.81
CA ASN A 24 10.88 -4.79 14.90
C ASN A 24 9.85 -5.73 14.26
N THR A 25 8.59 -5.36 14.20
CA THR A 25 7.54 -6.14 13.52
C THR A 25 7.57 -6.00 12.01
N LYS A 26 8.26 -4.97 11.51
CA LYS A 26 8.44 -4.70 10.08
C LYS A 26 9.91 -4.39 9.78
N SER A 27 10.44 -4.96 8.71
CA SER A 27 11.77 -4.61 8.21
C SER A 27 11.77 -3.19 7.63
N PRO A 28 12.86 -2.42 7.80
CA PRO A 28 13.00 -1.14 7.12
C PRO A 28 12.91 -1.34 5.62
N THR A 29 12.34 -0.37 4.93
CA THR A 29 12.09 -0.41 3.49
C THR A 29 12.76 0.80 2.85
N TYR A 30 13.64 0.56 1.87
CA TYR A 30 14.27 1.63 1.08
C TYR A 30 13.26 2.23 0.09
N LYS A 31 12.53 1.36 -0.62
CA LYS A 31 11.42 1.77 -1.49
C LYS A 31 10.21 0.86 -1.30
N HIS A 32 9.04 1.44 -1.49
CA HIS A 32 7.78 0.71 -1.55
C HIS A 32 7.15 0.91 -2.93
N VAL A 33 7.04 -0.17 -3.67
CA VAL A 33 6.43 -0.24 -5.01
C VAL A 33 4.99 -0.71 -4.82
N LEU A 34 4.04 0.14 -5.16
CA LEU A 34 2.61 -0.09 -4.99
C LEU A 34 1.96 -0.28 -6.36
N ILE A 35 1.37 -1.43 -6.61
CA ILE A 35 0.82 -1.85 -7.89
C ILE A 35 -0.71 -1.84 -7.81
N PRO A 36 -1.40 -0.91 -8.49
CA PRO A 36 -2.85 -0.94 -8.61
C PRO A 36 -3.33 -2.24 -9.25
N THR A 37 -4.42 -2.79 -8.73
CA THR A 37 -5.06 -3.99 -9.29
C THR A 37 -6.58 -3.90 -9.15
N ASP A 38 -7.28 -4.40 -10.15
CA ASP A 38 -8.74 -4.53 -10.15
C ASP A 38 -9.21 -5.79 -9.44
N VAL A 39 -8.28 -6.71 -9.08
CA VAL A 39 -8.62 -7.92 -8.33
C VAL A 39 -9.00 -7.53 -6.90
N PRO A 40 -10.22 -7.89 -6.44
CA PRO A 40 -10.66 -7.59 -5.07
C PRO A 40 -9.69 -8.13 -4.02
N ALA A 41 -9.46 -7.38 -2.94
CA ALA A 41 -8.54 -7.78 -1.87
C ALA A 41 -8.95 -9.11 -1.19
N THR A 42 -10.23 -9.44 -1.21
CA THR A 42 -10.79 -10.71 -0.73
C THR A 42 -10.39 -11.91 -1.58
N GLU A 43 -10.01 -11.67 -2.84
CA GLU A 43 -9.61 -12.69 -3.81
C GLU A 43 -8.09 -12.82 -3.95
N TRP A 44 -7.31 -11.96 -3.30
CA TRP A 44 -5.86 -12.07 -3.33
C TRP A 44 -5.41 -13.38 -2.68
N PRO A 45 -4.67 -14.23 -3.39
CA PRO A 45 -4.15 -15.46 -2.81
C PRO A 45 -3.13 -15.16 -1.72
N SER A 46 -2.97 -16.04 -0.75
CA SER A 46 -2.07 -15.85 0.41
C SER A 46 -0.65 -15.39 0.04
N LYS A 47 -0.18 -15.76 -1.15
CA LYS A 47 1.12 -15.36 -1.72
C LYS A 47 0.90 -14.73 -3.10
N VAL A 48 0.52 -13.46 -3.11
CA VAL A 48 0.28 -12.69 -4.34
C VAL A 48 1.50 -12.65 -5.26
N GLU A 49 2.70 -12.70 -4.69
CA GLU A 49 3.96 -12.70 -5.38
C GLU A 49 4.27 -14.00 -6.15
N LEU A 50 3.45 -15.03 -6.00
CA LEU A 50 3.58 -16.31 -6.72
C LEU A 50 2.52 -16.50 -7.81
N VAL A 51 1.67 -15.51 -8.08
CA VAL A 51 0.66 -15.58 -9.14
C VAL A 51 1.33 -15.40 -10.50
N PRO A 52 1.39 -16.44 -11.36
CA PRO A 52 2.06 -16.35 -12.65
C PRO A 52 1.48 -15.26 -13.54
N GLY A 53 2.32 -14.48 -14.21
CA GLY A 53 1.90 -13.41 -15.13
C GLY A 53 1.37 -12.15 -14.44
N SER A 54 1.40 -12.07 -13.11
CA SER A 54 1.09 -10.83 -12.40
C SER A 54 2.32 -9.93 -12.28
N LEU A 55 2.13 -8.61 -12.34
CA LEU A 55 3.23 -7.64 -12.18
C LEU A 55 3.97 -7.81 -10.85
N ILE A 56 3.26 -8.11 -9.76
CA ILE A 56 3.91 -8.33 -8.46
C ILE A 56 4.83 -9.55 -8.49
N SER A 57 4.47 -10.61 -9.22
CA SER A 57 5.32 -11.80 -9.40
C SER A 57 6.56 -11.47 -10.21
N GLU A 58 6.40 -10.76 -11.32
CA GLU A 58 7.51 -10.33 -12.18
C GLU A 58 8.49 -9.45 -11.43
N PHE A 59 8.00 -8.41 -10.75
CA PHE A 59 8.85 -7.51 -9.96
C PHE A 59 9.52 -8.20 -8.78
N THR A 60 8.85 -9.17 -8.16
CA THR A 60 9.45 -9.97 -7.08
C THR A 60 10.59 -10.85 -7.59
N SER A 61 10.45 -11.41 -8.78
CA SER A 61 11.51 -12.19 -9.44
C SER A 61 12.70 -11.30 -9.79
N LEU A 62 12.47 -10.18 -10.46
CA LEU A 62 13.51 -9.20 -10.78
C LEU A 62 14.25 -8.69 -9.54
N LYS A 63 13.50 -8.41 -8.46
CA LYS A 63 14.09 -8.03 -7.17
C LYS A 63 15.05 -9.08 -6.63
N ARG A 64 14.69 -10.36 -6.66
CA ARG A 64 15.54 -11.45 -6.15
C ARG A 64 16.81 -11.62 -6.96
N GLU A 65 16.74 -11.40 -8.27
CA GLU A 65 17.84 -11.62 -9.20
C GLU A 65 18.83 -10.45 -9.24
N SER A 66 18.38 -9.23 -9.00
CA SER A 66 19.12 -8.04 -9.40
C SER A 66 19.31 -6.98 -8.33
N LEU A 67 18.47 -6.91 -7.28
CA LEU A 67 18.59 -5.86 -6.28
C LEU A 67 19.55 -6.21 -5.15
N ASP A 68 20.37 -5.22 -4.80
CA ASP A 68 21.25 -5.28 -3.64
C ASP A 68 20.40 -5.38 -2.35
N PRO A 69 20.63 -6.40 -1.49
CA PRO A 69 19.95 -6.55 -0.21
C PRO A 69 20.08 -5.34 0.74
N MET A 70 21.10 -4.50 0.55
CA MET A 70 21.28 -3.26 1.31
C MET A 70 20.17 -2.21 1.03
N TYR A 71 19.44 -2.35 -0.08
CA TYR A 71 18.34 -1.46 -0.47
C TYR A 71 17.02 -2.24 -0.55
N PRO A 72 16.43 -2.61 0.59
CA PRO A 72 15.25 -3.47 0.61
C PRO A 72 14.05 -2.78 -0.02
N VAL A 73 13.51 -3.37 -1.08
CA VAL A 73 12.30 -2.92 -1.76
C VAL A 73 11.13 -3.78 -1.33
N MET A 74 10.05 -3.13 -0.88
CA MET A 74 8.76 -3.77 -0.66
C MET A 74 7.91 -3.62 -1.92
N ILE A 75 7.16 -4.67 -2.26
CA ILE A 75 6.24 -4.65 -3.40
C ILE A 75 4.89 -5.12 -2.89
N SER A 76 3.83 -4.35 -3.17
CA SER A 76 2.47 -4.66 -2.70
C SER A 76 1.44 -4.32 -3.77
N ASN A 77 0.38 -5.13 -3.86
CA ASN A 77 -0.80 -4.74 -4.60
C ASN A 77 -1.62 -3.72 -3.81
N ILE A 78 -2.26 -2.81 -4.51
CA ILE A 78 -3.19 -1.85 -3.91
C ILE A 78 -4.50 -1.80 -4.68
N GLN A 79 -5.57 -1.48 -3.95
CA GLN A 79 -6.83 -1.03 -4.51
C GLN A 79 -7.03 0.43 -4.11
N VAL A 80 -7.06 1.31 -5.09
CA VAL A 80 -7.19 2.76 -4.88
C VAL A 80 -8.01 3.36 -6.02
N GLN A 81 -8.76 4.41 -5.72
CA GLN A 81 -9.52 5.15 -6.74
C GLN A 81 -8.60 5.95 -7.65
N ASP A 82 -8.94 5.99 -8.94
CA ASP A 82 -8.28 6.82 -9.97
C ASP A 82 -6.74 6.78 -9.88
N PRO A 83 -6.08 5.62 -10.10
CA PRO A 83 -4.64 5.55 -10.20
C PRO A 83 -4.14 6.41 -11.38
N GLN A 84 -2.99 7.07 -11.23
CA GLN A 84 -2.46 8.00 -12.23
C GLN A 84 -1.35 7.38 -13.09
N GLY A 85 -1.06 6.11 -12.91
CA GLY A 85 -0.06 5.33 -13.63
C GLY A 85 -0.12 3.86 -13.24
N ASP A 86 0.80 3.09 -13.77
CA ASP A 86 0.84 1.64 -13.55
C ASP A 86 1.37 1.27 -12.15
N VAL A 87 2.25 2.10 -11.60
CA VAL A 87 2.96 1.82 -10.34
C VAL A 87 3.22 3.13 -9.60
N LEU A 88 2.92 3.16 -8.31
CA LEU A 88 3.26 4.25 -7.41
C LEU A 88 4.48 3.87 -6.56
N VAL A 89 5.50 4.72 -6.55
CA VAL A 89 6.76 4.45 -5.84
C VAL A 89 7.02 5.47 -4.74
N PHE A 90 7.26 4.99 -3.53
CA PHE A 90 7.69 5.79 -2.39
C PHE A 90 9.13 5.42 -1.97
N PRO A 91 9.95 6.38 -1.49
CA PRO A 91 9.65 7.79 -1.17
C PRO A 91 9.70 8.76 -2.37
N ASP A 92 9.90 8.27 -3.60
CA ASP A 92 9.97 9.14 -4.78
C ASP A 92 8.68 9.95 -4.97
N ASN A 93 7.58 9.43 -4.45
CA ASN A 93 6.23 10.01 -4.53
C ASN A 93 5.81 10.28 -5.98
N GLU A 94 6.09 9.32 -6.85
CA GLU A 94 5.85 9.41 -8.29
C GLU A 94 5.11 8.18 -8.83
N TRP A 95 4.26 8.41 -9.82
CA TRP A 95 3.65 7.37 -10.65
C TRP A 95 4.54 7.08 -11.85
N HIS A 96 4.79 5.82 -12.11
CA HIS A 96 5.64 5.34 -13.20
C HIS A 96 4.93 4.30 -14.06
N ASP A 97 5.47 4.09 -15.28
CA ASP A 97 5.10 2.96 -16.13
C ASP A 97 5.87 1.67 -15.72
N VAL A 98 5.35 0.53 -16.17
CA VAL A 98 5.97 -0.78 -15.90
C VAL A 98 7.41 -0.87 -16.44
N PRO A 99 7.73 -0.41 -17.67
CA PRO A 99 9.09 -0.45 -18.20
C PRO A 99 10.12 0.27 -17.34
N TYR A 100 9.75 1.40 -16.74
CA TYR A 100 10.62 2.15 -15.83
C TYR A 100 10.96 1.32 -14.59
N VAL A 101 9.93 0.76 -13.93
CA VAL A 101 10.11 -0.03 -12.71
C VAL A 101 10.92 -1.28 -12.98
N SER A 102 10.71 -1.94 -14.12
CA SER A 102 11.50 -3.10 -14.54
C SER A 102 12.98 -2.75 -14.69
N LYS A 103 13.31 -1.61 -15.30
CA LYS A 103 14.71 -1.14 -15.42
C LYS A 103 15.32 -0.85 -14.06
N PHE A 104 14.58 -0.20 -13.16
CA PHE A 104 15.02 0.03 -11.78
C PHE A 104 15.32 -1.30 -11.06
N MET A 105 14.40 -2.26 -11.15
CA MET A 105 14.53 -3.57 -10.50
C MET A 105 15.69 -4.40 -11.03
N THR A 106 16.08 -4.23 -12.30
CA THR A 106 17.23 -4.94 -12.91
C THR A 106 18.58 -4.27 -12.63
N GLY A 107 18.62 -3.22 -11.82
CA GLY A 107 19.86 -2.49 -11.53
C GLY A 107 20.45 -1.72 -12.72
N ASN A 108 19.75 -1.68 -13.85
CA ASN A 108 20.15 -0.91 -15.03
C ASN A 108 19.90 0.61 -14.87
N LEU A 109 19.41 1.01 -13.71
CA LEU A 109 19.27 2.39 -13.29
C LEU A 109 20.11 2.57 -12.03
N THR A 110 21.28 3.21 -12.20
CA THR A 110 21.99 3.75 -11.05
C THR A 110 21.13 4.85 -10.41
N PRO A 111 21.26 5.07 -9.09
CA PRO A 111 20.52 6.18 -8.41
C PRO A 111 20.68 7.54 -9.11
N ASN A 112 21.75 7.72 -9.88
CA ASN A 112 22.07 8.95 -10.61
C ASN A 112 21.74 8.90 -12.11
N GLY A 113 21.16 7.81 -12.61
CA GLY A 113 21.03 7.55 -14.06
C GLY A 113 19.61 7.48 -14.59
N ILE A 114 18.62 8.08 -13.93
CA ILE A 114 17.21 7.99 -14.31
C ILE A 114 16.78 9.23 -15.11
N PRO A 115 16.63 9.13 -16.43
CA PRO A 115 16.19 10.28 -17.22
C PRO A 115 14.68 10.45 -17.31
N GLN A 116 13.87 9.53 -16.84
CA GLN A 116 12.40 9.68 -16.90
C GLN A 116 11.84 10.00 -15.52
N LYS A 117 11.50 11.27 -15.33
CA LYS A 117 10.71 11.74 -14.23
C LYS A 117 9.31 11.13 -14.34
N GLY A 118 8.85 10.44 -13.33
CA GLY A 118 7.48 9.97 -13.24
C GLY A 118 6.48 11.13 -13.15
N ILE A 119 5.21 10.80 -13.15
CA ILE A 119 4.16 11.78 -12.87
C ILE A 119 4.17 12.01 -11.36
N GLN A 120 4.47 13.24 -10.95
CA GLN A 120 4.47 13.62 -9.54
C GLN A 120 3.09 13.36 -8.94
N ASN A 121 3.05 12.55 -7.90
CA ASN A 121 1.83 12.32 -7.15
C ASN A 121 1.46 13.57 -6.35
N LYS A 122 0.16 13.87 -6.30
CA LYS A 122 -0.37 15.04 -5.59
C LYS A 122 -1.25 14.66 -4.41
N ASN A 123 -1.52 13.38 -4.26
CA ASN A 123 -2.40 12.87 -3.21
C ASN A 123 -1.60 12.33 -2.03
N GLN A 124 -2.18 12.44 -0.86
CA GLN A 124 -1.80 11.65 0.30
C GLN A 124 -2.59 10.33 0.28
N TYR A 125 -2.04 9.29 0.90
CA TYR A 125 -2.70 7.98 0.95
C TYR A 125 -2.78 7.43 2.35
N VAL A 126 -3.93 6.82 2.65
CA VAL A 126 -4.14 5.91 3.77
C VAL A 126 -4.40 4.53 3.18
N PHE A 127 -3.42 3.64 3.24
CA PHE A 127 -3.58 2.25 2.82
C PHE A 127 -3.75 1.35 4.03
N ILE A 128 -4.77 0.50 4.00
CA ILE A 128 -5.12 -0.42 5.08
C ILE A 128 -4.85 -1.85 4.59
N CYS A 129 -4.10 -2.64 5.36
CA CYS A 129 -3.88 -4.04 5.04
C CYS A 129 -5.20 -4.82 5.08
N GLY A 130 -5.69 -5.22 3.91
CA GLY A 130 -6.94 -5.97 3.74
C GLY A 130 -6.77 -7.38 3.20
N HIS A 131 -5.54 -7.94 3.25
CA HIS A 131 -5.18 -9.22 2.65
C HIS A 131 -5.74 -10.42 3.45
N ALA A 132 -7.01 -10.74 3.25
CA ALA A 132 -7.77 -11.75 4.00
C ALA A 132 -7.14 -13.14 3.98
N GLN A 133 -6.66 -13.61 2.83
CA GLN A 133 -6.04 -14.93 2.66
C GLN A 133 -4.68 -15.06 3.36
N ARG A 134 -4.08 -13.94 3.73
CA ARG A 134 -2.83 -13.91 4.50
C ARG A 134 -3.10 -13.85 6.00
N ASP A 135 -4.09 -13.03 6.39
CA ASP A 135 -4.59 -12.93 7.76
C ASP A 135 -6.07 -12.52 7.70
N ILE A 136 -6.94 -13.41 8.13
CA ILE A 136 -8.39 -13.19 8.07
C ILE A 136 -8.82 -11.91 8.81
N ARG A 137 -8.12 -11.55 9.87
CA ARG A 137 -8.39 -10.32 10.63
C ARG A 137 -8.22 -9.07 9.78
N CYS A 138 -7.19 -9.04 8.91
CA CYS A 138 -6.99 -7.93 7.97
C CYS A 138 -8.20 -7.78 7.05
N GLY A 139 -8.72 -8.89 6.50
CA GLY A 139 -9.91 -8.89 5.64
C GLY A 139 -11.18 -8.43 6.35
N LEU A 140 -11.33 -8.76 7.64
CA LEU A 140 -12.49 -8.37 8.43
C LEU A 140 -12.43 -6.90 8.91
N ILE A 141 -11.25 -6.45 9.29
CA ILE A 141 -11.07 -5.12 9.91
C ILE A 141 -10.91 -4.01 8.86
N ALA A 142 -10.23 -4.28 7.74
CA ALA A 142 -9.91 -3.25 6.76
C ALA A 142 -11.14 -2.53 6.18
N PRO A 143 -12.27 -3.20 5.85
CA PRO A 143 -13.45 -2.49 5.36
C PRO A 143 -14.04 -1.51 6.38
N GLU A 144 -14.02 -1.88 7.67
CA GLU A 144 -14.53 -1.00 8.74
C GLU A 144 -13.61 0.19 8.95
N LEU A 145 -12.30 -0.03 8.98
CA LEU A 145 -11.33 1.05 9.05
C LEU A 145 -11.42 1.98 7.85
N ALA A 146 -11.58 1.45 6.63
CA ALA A 146 -11.72 2.27 5.43
C ALA A 146 -12.95 3.20 5.52
N LYS A 147 -14.10 2.67 5.94
CA LYS A 147 -15.31 3.48 6.16
C LYS A 147 -15.08 4.59 7.18
N GLU A 148 -14.40 4.27 8.29
CA GLU A 148 -14.13 5.25 9.34
C GLU A 148 -13.17 6.33 8.87
N PHE A 149 -12.07 5.97 8.18
CA PHE A 149 -11.17 6.94 7.57
C PHE A 149 -11.91 7.84 6.57
N GLU A 150 -12.72 7.27 5.68
CA GLU A 150 -13.49 8.05 4.72
C GLU A 150 -14.49 8.97 5.42
N HIS A 151 -15.13 8.50 6.50
CA HIS A 151 -16.10 9.31 7.27
C HIS A 151 -15.40 10.53 7.87
N VAL A 152 -14.30 10.33 8.58
CA VAL A 152 -13.53 11.41 9.22
C VAL A 152 -12.96 12.37 8.18
N LEU A 153 -12.32 11.84 7.13
CA LEU A 153 -11.73 12.67 6.08
C LEU A 153 -12.78 13.48 5.31
N ARG A 154 -13.98 12.94 5.12
CA ARG A 154 -15.10 13.66 4.50
C ARG A 154 -15.60 14.79 5.40
N HIS A 155 -15.72 14.53 6.70
CA HIS A 155 -16.12 15.54 7.69
C HIS A 155 -15.12 16.71 7.74
N GLU A 156 -13.83 16.41 7.66
CA GLU A 156 -12.74 17.41 7.65
C GLU A 156 -12.50 18.04 6.26
N ASN A 157 -13.27 17.67 5.21
CA ASN A 157 -13.07 18.11 3.82
C ASN A 157 -11.68 17.74 3.23
N LEU A 158 -11.10 16.67 3.71
CA LEU A 158 -9.79 16.16 3.27
C LEU A 158 -9.89 14.97 2.32
N LEU A 159 -11.05 14.28 2.27
CA LEU A 159 -11.22 13.11 1.42
C LEU A 159 -11.09 13.45 -0.06
N TYR A 160 -10.41 12.59 -0.81
CA TYR A 160 -10.35 12.69 -2.26
C TYR A 160 -11.75 12.69 -2.89
N ASP A 161 -11.98 13.65 -3.76
CA ASP A 161 -13.14 13.71 -4.65
C ASP A 161 -12.67 14.27 -5.98
N LYS A 162 -12.89 13.53 -7.06
CA LYS A 162 -12.37 13.88 -8.39
C LYS A 162 -12.79 15.29 -8.85
N ALA A 163 -13.99 15.74 -8.45
CA ALA A 163 -14.54 17.02 -8.89
C ALA A 163 -14.29 18.14 -7.87
N LYS A 164 -14.30 17.82 -6.57
CA LYS A 164 -14.29 18.84 -5.51
C LYS A 164 -12.96 18.95 -4.77
N ASN A 165 -12.24 17.83 -4.61
CA ASN A 165 -10.96 17.78 -3.92
C ASN A 165 -10.00 16.77 -4.59
N PRO A 166 -9.51 17.08 -5.82
CA PRO A 166 -8.70 16.14 -6.60
C PRO A 166 -7.31 15.86 -6.00
N GLU A 167 -6.84 16.69 -5.07
CA GLU A 167 -5.58 16.50 -4.35
C GLU A 167 -5.80 16.00 -2.91
N GLY A 168 -7.02 15.55 -2.58
CA GLY A 168 -7.38 15.04 -1.28
C GLY A 168 -6.74 13.69 -0.95
N VAL A 169 -6.96 13.24 0.29
CA VAL A 169 -6.46 11.97 0.81
C VAL A 169 -7.24 10.81 0.20
N LYS A 170 -6.55 9.88 -0.43
CA LYS A 170 -7.13 8.64 -0.96
C LYS A 170 -7.02 7.53 0.10
N VAL A 171 -8.15 6.88 0.38
CA VAL A 171 -8.20 5.69 1.20
C VAL A 171 -8.18 4.47 0.28
N GLY A 172 -7.35 3.49 0.59
CA GLY A 172 -7.21 2.30 -0.22
C GLY A 172 -6.85 1.06 0.59
N ILE A 173 -6.89 -0.09 -0.06
CA ILE A 173 -6.50 -1.36 0.52
C ILE A 173 -5.14 -1.77 -0.03
N VAL A 174 -4.29 -2.33 0.83
CA VAL A 174 -2.96 -2.84 0.45
C VAL A 174 -2.83 -4.31 0.78
N SER A 175 -2.08 -5.05 -0.05
CA SER A 175 -1.71 -6.42 0.26
C SER A 175 -0.75 -6.46 1.45
N HIS A 176 -0.49 -7.67 1.95
CA HIS A 176 0.28 -7.88 3.18
C HIS A 176 1.60 -7.09 3.26
N VAL A 177 1.79 -6.35 4.37
CA VAL A 177 2.95 -5.48 4.63
C VAL A 177 3.78 -5.87 5.86
N GLY A 178 3.48 -7.00 6.49
CA GLY A 178 4.08 -7.44 7.77
C GLY A 178 3.24 -7.04 8.98
N GLY A 179 3.76 -7.33 10.18
CA GLY A 179 3.13 -6.92 11.43
C GLY A 179 1.86 -7.70 11.82
N HIS A 180 1.82 -9.00 11.58
CA HIS A 180 0.63 -9.87 11.80
C HIS A 180 0.04 -9.83 13.21
N ALA A 181 0.79 -9.42 14.23
CA ALA A 181 0.26 -9.29 15.57
C ALA A 181 -0.87 -8.26 15.66
N TYR A 182 -0.85 -7.26 14.77
CA TYR A 182 -1.74 -6.12 14.74
C TYR A 182 -2.43 -6.08 13.38
N ALA A 183 -3.50 -6.83 13.25
CA ALA A 183 -4.30 -6.87 12.02
C ALA A 183 -4.91 -5.51 11.68
N GLY A 184 -5.15 -5.27 10.38
CA GLY A 184 -5.61 -3.97 9.90
C GLY A 184 -4.53 -2.90 9.94
N ASN A 185 -3.25 -3.28 9.73
CA ASN A 185 -2.14 -2.32 9.69
C ASN A 185 -2.42 -1.21 8.69
N VAL A 186 -2.19 0.02 9.12
CA VAL A 186 -2.39 1.23 8.32
C VAL A 186 -1.03 1.79 7.91
N LEU A 187 -0.89 2.12 6.64
CA LEU A 187 0.23 2.87 6.08
C LEU A 187 -0.27 4.24 5.67
N TYR A 188 0.38 5.26 6.15
CA TYR A 188 0.15 6.64 5.71
C TYR A 188 1.33 7.10 4.85
N PHE A 189 1.04 7.63 3.68
CA PHE A 189 2.01 8.23 2.79
C PHE A 189 1.66 9.70 2.59
N ASP A 190 2.59 10.56 2.98
CA ASP A 190 2.50 11.99 2.72
C ASP A 190 2.91 12.31 1.28
N LYS A 191 2.55 13.48 0.82
CA LYS A 191 2.95 14.01 -0.49
C LYS A 191 4.26 14.82 -0.46
N GLU A 192 4.84 15.02 0.76
CA GLU A 192 6.11 15.72 0.98
C GLU A 192 7.30 14.77 1.03
#